data_a20aae2e6a666295670a2c08fb88cbba
#
_entry.id   a20aae2e6a666295670a2c08fb88cbba
#
_cell.length_a   1.000
_cell.length_b   1.000
_cell.length_c   1.000
_cell.angle_alpha   90.00
_cell.angle_beta   90.00
_cell.angle_gamma   90.00
#
_symmetry.space_group_name_H-M   'P 1'
#
loop_
_entity.id
_entity.type
_entity.pdbx_description
1 polymer ?
#
loop_
_entity_poly.entity_id
_entity_poly.type
_entity_poly.pdbx_seq_one_letter_code
_entity_poly.pdbx_strand_id
1 'polypeptide(L)'
;HPERTTAIVNTAKTPTIDTLIGEDDFSADAQAALIREHTRAFFGVDLFAICERYLGNKLYANIMMLGVAFQRGLLALELETLRWAISRAVRRNLEINMQAFDMGRRLALDPDYFTSEEKPPDHEELVADKVALLAKTRGYRLAAGYRRRIEETPLLVDAETRRHFALRVYDLIQYEDLDYADRYIRQVLAIQEQDAPEHGLQATRAVIYQLAKVMAIKDEVYVSHLLTCKEKYRRDRIRYNIDPARGDRIRYRHFNRPHIRLFGRDYRPDLTLGDRPLKLVARMKFLRRLCTPWWHREERDFIDWYENLLGQFTHPSAVEYQTWVQVLSLPEEIRGYRDIRIPKMDAAHKRAEELLTGREIAADPTLLQIDNPSVTST
;
A
#
# COMPACT_ATOMS: atom_id res chain seq x y z
N HIS A 1 -8.27 -31.77 -1.34
CA HIS A 1 -7.61 -33.03 -1.64
C HIS A 1 -6.84 -32.91 -2.95
N PRO A 2 -5.51 -33.18 -2.97
CA PRO A 2 -4.64 -32.93 -4.13
C PRO A 2 -5.08 -33.63 -5.44
N GLU A 3 -5.73 -34.79 -5.36
CA GLU A 3 -6.13 -35.54 -6.55
C GLU A 3 -7.56 -35.23 -7.03
N ARG A 4 -8.39 -34.60 -6.22
CA ARG A 4 -9.84 -34.50 -6.47
C ARG A 4 -10.38 -33.07 -6.47
N THR A 5 -9.77 -32.16 -5.71
CA THR A 5 -10.31 -30.82 -5.50
C THR A 5 -9.83 -29.85 -6.59
N THR A 6 -10.75 -29.12 -7.18
CA THR A 6 -10.45 -27.93 -7.99
C THR A 6 -10.78 -26.69 -7.17
N ALA A 7 -9.83 -25.79 -7.00
CA ALA A 7 -10.01 -24.53 -6.30
C ALA A 7 -10.23 -23.37 -7.29
N ILE A 8 -11.25 -22.56 -7.04
CA ILE A 8 -11.45 -21.25 -7.68
C ILE A 8 -11.32 -20.22 -6.58
N VAL A 9 -10.31 -19.37 -6.68
CA VAL A 9 -9.91 -18.45 -5.61
C VAL A 9 -9.92 -17.01 -6.09
N ASN A 10 -10.60 -16.15 -5.33
CA ASN A 10 -10.41 -14.72 -5.46
C ASN A 10 -9.13 -14.34 -4.72
N THR A 11 -8.09 -13.93 -5.47
CA THR A 11 -6.77 -13.60 -4.90
C THR A 11 -6.70 -12.21 -4.25
N ALA A 12 -7.78 -11.43 -4.30
CA ALA A 12 -7.84 -10.12 -3.65
C ALA A 12 -7.63 -10.23 -2.14
N LYS A 13 -6.59 -9.59 -1.62
CA LYS A 13 -6.37 -9.49 -0.16
C LYS A 13 -7.47 -8.62 0.46
N THR A 14 -8.32 -9.23 1.27
CA THR A 14 -9.31 -8.51 2.07
C THR A 14 -8.85 -8.52 3.52
N PRO A 15 -8.38 -7.37 4.05
CA PRO A 15 -7.91 -7.32 5.42
C PRO A 15 -9.06 -7.58 6.40
N THR A 16 -8.81 -8.39 7.41
CA THR A 16 -9.67 -8.58 8.58
C THR A 16 -9.56 -7.35 9.50
N ILE A 17 -10.38 -7.30 10.55
CA ILE A 17 -10.27 -6.27 11.58
C ILE A 17 -8.89 -6.36 12.23
N ASP A 18 -8.43 -7.55 12.57
CA ASP A 18 -7.13 -7.79 13.22
C ASP A 18 -5.96 -7.36 12.32
N THR A 19 -6.04 -7.64 11.01
CA THR A 19 -5.09 -7.11 10.03
C THR A 19 -5.11 -5.58 9.97
N LEU A 20 -6.30 -4.95 10.07
CA LEU A 20 -6.44 -3.49 10.02
C LEU A 20 -5.89 -2.81 11.28
N ILE A 21 -6.04 -3.43 12.44
CA ILE A 21 -5.49 -2.94 13.71
C ILE A 21 -4.04 -3.38 13.94
N GLY A 22 -3.50 -4.25 13.07
CA GLY A 22 -2.10 -4.65 13.09
C GLY A 22 -1.76 -5.78 14.06
N GLU A 23 -2.77 -6.49 14.57
CA GLU A 23 -2.58 -7.66 15.44
C GLU A 23 -2.17 -8.91 14.65
N ASP A 24 -2.63 -9.00 13.39
CA ASP A 24 -2.28 -10.09 12.48
C ASP A 24 -2.13 -9.57 11.05
N ASP A 25 -1.24 -10.16 10.27
CA ASP A 25 -1.14 -9.91 8.82
C ASP A 25 -0.84 -11.22 8.09
N PHE A 26 -1.44 -11.40 6.92
CA PHE A 26 -1.24 -12.60 6.12
C PHE A 26 -0.80 -12.25 4.69
N SER A 27 0.00 -13.11 4.10
CA SER A 27 0.35 -13.05 2.69
C SER A 27 -0.72 -13.75 1.85
N ALA A 28 -1.42 -13.00 0.99
CA ALA A 28 -2.39 -13.59 0.06
C ALA A 28 -1.71 -14.58 -0.89
N ASP A 29 -0.49 -14.29 -1.32
CA ASP A 29 0.30 -15.16 -2.21
C ASP A 29 0.70 -16.46 -1.53
N ALA A 30 1.13 -16.40 -0.25
CA ALA A 30 1.45 -17.60 0.52
C ALA A 30 0.22 -18.49 0.72
N GLN A 31 -0.95 -17.91 1.01
CA GLN A 31 -2.20 -18.65 1.11
C GLN A 31 -2.62 -19.27 -0.24
N ALA A 32 -2.49 -18.53 -1.32
CA ALA A 32 -2.78 -19.03 -2.66
C ALA A 32 -1.83 -20.18 -3.06
N ALA A 33 -0.53 -20.09 -2.69
CA ALA A 33 0.45 -21.15 -2.91
C ALA A 33 0.08 -22.42 -2.14
N LEU A 34 -0.29 -22.29 -0.86
CA LEU A 34 -0.73 -23.41 -0.03
C LEU A 34 -1.96 -24.10 -0.60
N ILE A 35 -2.98 -23.33 -1.03
CA ILE A 35 -4.17 -23.91 -1.67
C ILE A 35 -3.81 -24.64 -2.96
N ARG A 36 -2.91 -24.06 -3.77
CA ARG A 36 -2.44 -24.68 -5.03
C ARG A 36 -1.76 -26.01 -4.79
N GLU A 37 -0.92 -26.12 -3.77
CA GLU A 37 -0.23 -27.36 -3.40
C GLU A 37 -1.20 -28.47 -2.97
N HIS A 38 -2.31 -28.11 -2.33
CA HIS A 38 -3.28 -29.06 -1.78
C HIS A 38 -4.50 -29.32 -2.68
N THR A 39 -4.46 -28.87 -3.95
CA THR A 39 -5.55 -29.04 -4.91
C THR A 39 -5.06 -29.62 -6.25
N ARG A 40 -5.91 -30.44 -6.91
CA ARG A 40 -5.62 -30.98 -8.25
C ARG A 40 -5.49 -29.88 -9.30
N ALA A 41 -6.32 -28.85 -9.21
CA ALA A 41 -6.32 -27.73 -10.13
C ALA A 41 -6.63 -26.44 -9.36
N PHE A 42 -5.95 -25.37 -9.72
CA PHE A 42 -6.09 -24.05 -9.11
C PHE A 42 -6.39 -23.01 -10.18
N PHE A 43 -7.40 -22.20 -9.93
CA PHE A 43 -7.72 -21.01 -10.70
C PHE A 43 -7.80 -19.82 -9.76
N GLY A 44 -6.84 -18.90 -9.85
CA GLY A 44 -6.76 -17.71 -8.98
C GLY A 44 -6.71 -16.43 -9.80
N VAL A 45 -7.61 -15.49 -9.49
CA VAL A 45 -7.67 -14.18 -10.15
C VAL A 45 -8.25 -13.15 -9.18
N ASP A 46 -7.82 -11.88 -9.25
CA ASP A 46 -8.43 -10.80 -8.47
C ASP A 46 -9.79 -10.39 -9.05
N LEU A 47 -10.83 -11.13 -8.62
CA LEU A 47 -12.21 -10.89 -9.04
C LEU A 47 -12.75 -9.55 -8.50
N PHE A 48 -12.25 -9.09 -7.35
CA PHE A 48 -12.70 -7.82 -6.79
C PHE A 48 -12.26 -6.63 -7.64
N ALA A 49 -11.01 -6.62 -8.10
CA ALA A 49 -10.51 -5.57 -8.99
C ALA A 49 -11.28 -5.55 -10.31
N ILE A 50 -11.57 -6.72 -10.89
CA ILE A 50 -12.35 -6.82 -12.14
C ILE A 50 -13.78 -6.32 -11.92
N CYS A 51 -14.45 -6.76 -10.86
CA CYS A 51 -15.81 -6.32 -10.55
C CYS A 51 -15.90 -4.82 -10.27
N GLU A 52 -14.96 -4.26 -9.51
CA GLU A 52 -14.92 -2.82 -9.25
C GLU A 52 -14.71 -2.01 -10.54
N ARG A 53 -13.81 -2.47 -11.41
CA ARG A 53 -13.47 -1.79 -12.66
C ARG A 53 -14.60 -1.82 -13.70
N TYR A 54 -15.21 -2.95 -13.90
CA TYR A 54 -16.17 -3.16 -15.00
C TYR A 54 -17.62 -3.12 -14.58
N LEU A 55 -17.92 -3.43 -13.31
CA LEU A 55 -19.29 -3.52 -12.77
C LEU A 55 -19.55 -2.50 -11.65
N GLY A 56 -18.52 -1.74 -11.23
CA GLY A 56 -18.63 -0.69 -10.22
C GLY A 56 -18.76 -1.18 -8.77
N ASN A 57 -18.79 -2.50 -8.51
CA ASN A 57 -18.92 -3.03 -7.15
C ASN A 57 -18.38 -4.46 -7.04
N LYS A 58 -17.53 -4.69 -6.02
CA LYS A 58 -16.93 -6.00 -5.72
C LYS A 58 -17.91 -7.09 -5.32
N LEU A 59 -19.13 -6.73 -4.89
CA LEU A 59 -20.15 -7.70 -4.46
C LEU A 59 -20.59 -8.65 -5.58
N TYR A 60 -20.35 -8.31 -6.84
CA TYR A 60 -20.66 -9.18 -7.98
C TYR A 60 -19.66 -10.34 -8.17
N ALA A 61 -18.56 -10.35 -7.43
CA ALA A 61 -17.51 -11.38 -7.55
C ALA A 61 -18.03 -12.82 -7.29
N ASN A 62 -19.01 -12.99 -6.40
CA ASN A 62 -19.59 -14.30 -6.15
C ASN A 62 -20.29 -14.87 -7.39
N ILE A 63 -21.04 -14.06 -8.11
CA ILE A 63 -21.71 -14.45 -9.35
C ILE A 63 -20.70 -14.63 -10.49
N MET A 64 -19.65 -13.81 -10.53
CA MET A 64 -18.54 -13.97 -11.48
C MET A 64 -17.81 -15.30 -11.24
N MET A 65 -17.52 -15.65 -9.97
CA MET A 65 -16.91 -16.93 -9.59
C MET A 65 -17.78 -18.12 -10.00
N LEU A 66 -19.11 -18.01 -9.87
CA LEU A 66 -20.06 -19.01 -10.35
C LEU A 66 -19.94 -19.21 -11.87
N GLY A 67 -19.76 -18.13 -12.63
CA GLY A 67 -19.50 -18.18 -14.07
C GLY A 67 -18.21 -18.91 -14.43
N VAL A 68 -17.12 -18.67 -13.66
CA VAL A 68 -15.87 -19.42 -13.81
C VAL A 68 -16.08 -20.90 -13.56
N ALA A 69 -16.74 -21.26 -12.45
CA ALA A 69 -17.02 -22.66 -12.09
C ALA A 69 -17.83 -23.37 -13.16
N PHE A 70 -18.87 -22.72 -13.68
CA PHE A 70 -19.69 -23.27 -14.74
C PHE A 70 -18.90 -23.53 -16.03
N GLN A 71 -18.16 -22.53 -16.49
CA GLN A 71 -17.42 -22.64 -17.77
C GLN A 71 -16.29 -23.68 -17.70
N ARG A 72 -15.76 -23.93 -16.51
CA ARG A 72 -14.77 -25.00 -16.27
C ARG A 72 -15.38 -26.40 -16.12
N GLY A 73 -16.69 -26.52 -16.30
CA GLY A 73 -17.37 -27.82 -16.21
C GLY A 73 -17.47 -28.40 -14.79
N LEU A 74 -17.35 -27.53 -13.76
CA LEU A 74 -17.41 -27.96 -12.36
C LEU A 74 -18.82 -28.03 -11.81
N LEU A 75 -19.80 -27.58 -12.57
CA LEU A 75 -21.22 -27.62 -12.24
C LEU A 75 -21.94 -28.46 -13.29
N ALA A 76 -22.58 -29.54 -12.85
CA ALA A 76 -23.38 -30.44 -13.70
C ALA A 76 -24.79 -29.85 -13.95
N LEU A 77 -24.84 -28.62 -14.50
CA LEU A 77 -26.05 -27.86 -14.79
C LEU A 77 -25.97 -27.26 -16.18
N GLU A 78 -27.12 -27.07 -16.81
CA GLU A 78 -27.20 -26.38 -18.10
C GLU A 78 -27.20 -24.85 -17.90
N LEU A 79 -26.70 -24.11 -18.90
CA LEU A 79 -26.60 -22.66 -18.87
C LEU A 79 -27.94 -21.99 -18.57
N GLU A 80 -28.99 -22.42 -19.22
CA GLU A 80 -30.34 -21.83 -19.05
C GLU A 80 -30.88 -22.07 -17.65
N THR A 81 -30.61 -23.23 -17.03
CA THR A 81 -30.97 -23.53 -15.66
C THR A 81 -30.27 -22.59 -14.69
N LEU A 82 -28.96 -22.33 -14.87
CA LEU A 82 -28.22 -21.39 -14.03
C LEU A 82 -28.68 -19.94 -14.22
N ARG A 83 -28.93 -19.52 -15.45
CA ARG A 83 -29.46 -18.18 -15.72
C ARG A 83 -30.84 -18.00 -15.10
N TRP A 84 -31.71 -19.00 -15.20
CA TRP A 84 -33.00 -19.00 -14.54
C TRP A 84 -32.84 -18.91 -13.01
N ALA A 85 -31.97 -19.72 -12.42
CA ALA A 85 -31.72 -19.70 -10.96
C ALA A 85 -31.19 -18.34 -10.50
N ILE A 86 -30.22 -17.73 -11.20
CA ILE A 86 -29.73 -16.38 -10.90
C ILE A 86 -30.88 -15.36 -10.96
N SER A 87 -31.74 -15.45 -12.00
CA SER A 87 -32.87 -14.54 -12.16
C SER A 87 -33.88 -14.61 -11.00
N ARG A 88 -34.03 -15.79 -10.40
CA ARG A 88 -34.89 -16.00 -9.24
C ARG A 88 -34.27 -15.60 -7.90
N ALA A 89 -32.98 -15.83 -7.74
CA ALA A 89 -32.23 -15.54 -6.52
C ALA A 89 -31.92 -14.05 -6.36
N VAL A 90 -31.61 -13.36 -7.47
CA VAL A 90 -31.18 -11.97 -7.48
C VAL A 90 -32.37 -11.02 -7.60
N ARG A 91 -32.64 -10.27 -6.53
CA ARG A 91 -33.76 -9.34 -6.47
C ARG A 91 -33.45 -7.93 -7.00
N ARG A 92 -32.17 -7.56 -7.07
CA ARG A 92 -31.73 -6.22 -7.49
C ARG A 92 -30.57 -6.33 -8.46
N ASN A 93 -30.50 -5.42 -9.43
CA ASN A 93 -29.42 -5.36 -10.41
C ASN A 93 -29.20 -6.68 -11.16
N LEU A 94 -30.28 -7.32 -11.60
CA LEU A 94 -30.23 -8.62 -12.27
C LEU A 94 -29.33 -8.57 -13.52
N GLU A 95 -29.44 -7.54 -14.32
CA GLU A 95 -28.65 -7.36 -15.55
C GLU A 95 -27.15 -7.35 -15.26
N ILE A 96 -26.71 -6.62 -14.24
CA ILE A 96 -25.28 -6.56 -13.86
C ILE A 96 -24.81 -7.91 -13.30
N ASN A 97 -25.66 -8.64 -12.57
CA ASN A 97 -25.33 -9.98 -12.10
C ASN A 97 -25.21 -10.98 -13.26
N MET A 98 -26.08 -10.88 -14.27
CA MET A 98 -25.94 -11.70 -15.49
C MET A 98 -24.66 -11.35 -16.25
N GLN A 99 -24.31 -10.08 -16.36
CA GLN A 99 -23.05 -9.62 -16.93
C GLN A 99 -21.86 -10.17 -16.14
N ALA A 100 -21.91 -10.14 -14.79
CA ALA A 100 -20.87 -10.72 -13.94
C ALA A 100 -20.70 -12.22 -14.21
N PHE A 101 -21.80 -12.95 -14.33
CA PHE A 101 -21.77 -14.37 -14.67
C PHE A 101 -21.07 -14.63 -16.02
N ASP A 102 -21.46 -13.89 -17.06
CA ASP A 102 -20.88 -14.05 -18.40
C ASP A 102 -19.40 -13.60 -18.45
N MET A 103 -19.01 -12.59 -17.69
CA MET A 103 -17.61 -12.19 -17.51
C MET A 103 -16.80 -13.29 -16.84
N GLY A 104 -17.35 -13.94 -15.81
CA GLY A 104 -16.71 -15.10 -15.16
C GLY A 104 -16.50 -16.27 -16.12
N ARG A 105 -17.46 -16.54 -16.99
CA ARG A 105 -17.32 -17.55 -18.06
C ARG A 105 -16.16 -17.20 -19.00
N ARG A 106 -16.02 -15.93 -19.36
CA ARG A 106 -14.94 -15.47 -20.22
C ARG A 106 -13.57 -15.59 -19.56
N LEU A 107 -13.46 -15.21 -18.28
CA LEU A 107 -12.25 -15.41 -17.47
C LEU A 107 -11.78 -16.86 -17.39
N ALA A 108 -12.72 -17.80 -17.36
CA ALA A 108 -12.39 -19.22 -17.33
C ALA A 108 -11.68 -19.70 -18.61
N LEU A 109 -11.93 -19.06 -19.75
CA LEU A 109 -11.32 -19.33 -21.05
C LEU A 109 -10.03 -18.54 -21.24
N ASP A 110 -10.00 -17.30 -20.79
CA ASP A 110 -8.87 -16.39 -20.88
C ASP A 110 -8.75 -15.61 -19.56
N PRO A 111 -7.89 -16.05 -18.62
CA PRO A 111 -7.70 -15.42 -17.32
C PRO A 111 -7.20 -13.96 -17.42
N ASP A 112 -6.51 -13.64 -18.51
CA ASP A 112 -5.90 -12.31 -18.71
C ASP A 112 -6.80 -11.35 -19.48
N TYR A 113 -7.97 -11.79 -19.94
CA TYR A 113 -8.88 -10.99 -20.74
C TYR A 113 -9.27 -9.64 -20.10
N PHE A 114 -9.43 -9.60 -18.78
CA PHE A 114 -9.75 -8.40 -18.03
C PHE A 114 -8.54 -7.84 -17.25
N THR A 115 -7.45 -8.59 -17.19
CA THR A 115 -6.19 -8.17 -16.59
C THR A 115 -5.30 -7.53 -17.65
N SER A 116 -5.73 -6.39 -18.19
CA SER A 116 -4.73 -5.51 -18.77
C SER A 116 -3.93 -4.95 -17.58
N GLU A 117 -2.86 -5.61 -17.17
CA GLU A 117 -1.83 -4.96 -16.40
C GLU A 117 -1.34 -3.79 -17.25
N GLU A 118 -1.80 -2.59 -16.93
CA GLU A 118 -1.08 -1.39 -17.35
C GLU A 118 0.30 -1.57 -16.73
N LYS A 119 1.27 -1.97 -17.57
CA LYS A 119 2.66 -2.02 -17.15
C LYS A 119 2.96 -0.69 -16.45
N PRO A 120 3.45 -0.72 -15.21
CA PRO A 120 3.73 0.54 -14.53
C PRO A 120 4.65 1.38 -15.42
N PRO A 121 4.43 2.71 -15.51
CA PRO A 121 5.24 3.57 -16.35
C PRO A 121 6.72 3.37 -16.02
N ASP A 122 7.57 3.40 -17.01
CA ASP A 122 8.99 3.37 -16.79
C ASP A 122 9.47 4.65 -16.06
N HIS A 123 10.77 4.76 -15.81
CA HIS A 123 11.32 5.91 -15.08
C HIS A 123 11.05 7.24 -15.82
N GLU A 124 11.26 7.29 -17.12
CA GLU A 124 11.13 8.51 -17.92
C GLU A 124 9.66 8.93 -18.05
N GLU A 125 8.79 7.98 -18.34
CA GLU A 125 7.34 8.20 -18.41
C GLU A 125 6.80 8.70 -17.05
N LEU A 126 7.24 8.12 -15.94
CA LEU A 126 6.85 8.56 -14.60
C LEU A 126 7.29 10.01 -14.35
N VAL A 127 8.55 10.33 -14.63
CA VAL A 127 9.09 11.68 -14.42
C VAL A 127 8.33 12.69 -15.28
N ALA A 128 8.09 12.37 -16.56
CA ALA A 128 7.33 13.24 -17.47
C ALA A 128 5.88 13.46 -16.97
N ASP A 129 5.18 12.42 -16.53
CA ASP A 129 3.82 12.53 -15.95
C ASP A 129 3.83 13.43 -14.70
N LYS A 130 4.80 13.25 -13.79
CA LYS A 130 4.90 14.05 -12.56
C LYS A 130 5.27 15.50 -12.83
N VAL A 131 6.15 15.78 -13.78
CA VAL A 131 6.47 17.14 -14.25
C VAL A 131 5.24 17.81 -14.81
N ALA A 132 4.50 17.16 -15.70
CA ALA A 132 3.28 17.71 -16.30
C ALA A 132 2.20 18.00 -15.23
N LEU A 133 2.08 17.09 -14.26
CA LEU A 133 1.13 17.24 -13.16
C LEU A 133 1.50 18.39 -12.21
N LEU A 134 2.78 18.54 -11.85
CA LEU A 134 3.28 19.67 -11.06
C LEU A 134 3.08 20.99 -11.79
N ALA A 135 3.43 21.08 -13.08
CA ALA A 135 3.23 22.27 -13.89
C ALA A 135 1.76 22.71 -13.89
N LYS A 136 0.85 21.76 -14.04
CA LYS A 136 -0.60 22.03 -14.04
C LYS A 136 -1.20 22.40 -12.68
N THR A 137 -0.60 21.92 -11.58
CA THR A 137 -1.20 22.03 -10.24
C THR A 137 -0.50 23.03 -9.32
N ARG A 138 0.80 23.20 -9.49
CA ARG A 138 1.69 23.95 -8.58
C ARG A 138 2.59 24.95 -9.31
N GLY A 139 2.59 24.93 -10.64
CA GLY A 139 3.33 25.85 -11.51
C GLY A 139 4.65 25.29 -12.05
N TYR A 140 5.10 25.90 -13.15
CA TYR A 140 6.28 25.45 -13.90
C TYR A 140 7.59 25.49 -13.10
N ARG A 141 7.75 26.46 -12.19
CA ARG A 141 8.96 26.59 -11.38
C ARG A 141 9.18 25.35 -10.49
N LEU A 142 8.10 24.84 -9.87
CA LEU A 142 8.18 23.64 -9.04
C LEU A 142 8.41 22.39 -9.89
N ALA A 143 7.76 22.31 -11.05
CA ALA A 143 7.94 21.21 -12.00
C ALA A 143 9.39 21.13 -12.53
N ALA A 144 9.98 22.27 -12.89
CA ALA A 144 11.38 22.35 -13.31
C ALA A 144 12.33 21.99 -12.15
N GLY A 145 12.03 22.44 -10.93
CA GLY A 145 12.79 22.08 -9.74
C GLY A 145 12.80 20.59 -9.43
N TYR A 146 11.66 19.91 -9.61
CA TYR A 146 11.56 18.45 -9.48
C TYR A 146 12.40 17.75 -10.57
N ARG A 147 12.19 18.10 -11.86
CA ARG A 147 12.91 17.51 -12.99
C ARG A 147 14.43 17.61 -12.79
N ARG A 148 14.92 18.80 -12.50
CA ARG A 148 16.36 19.05 -12.28
C ARG A 148 16.95 18.13 -11.22
N ARG A 149 16.26 17.94 -10.08
CA ARG A 149 16.73 17.06 -9.00
C ARG A 149 16.84 15.60 -9.43
N ILE A 150 15.89 15.13 -10.24
CA ILE A 150 15.96 13.75 -10.74
C ILE A 150 17.08 13.58 -11.74
N GLU A 151 17.27 14.53 -12.66
CA GLU A 151 18.30 14.49 -13.72
C GLU A 151 19.72 14.68 -13.16
N GLU A 152 19.89 15.55 -12.14
CA GLU A 152 21.19 15.87 -11.55
C GLU A 152 21.62 14.89 -10.44
N THR A 153 20.76 14.00 -9.95
CA THR A 153 21.11 13.04 -8.90
C THR A 153 21.78 11.79 -9.48
N PRO A 154 23.08 11.54 -9.22
CA PRO A 154 23.84 10.46 -9.82
C PRO A 154 23.60 9.12 -9.08
N LEU A 155 22.42 8.52 -9.27
CA LEU A 155 22.11 7.23 -8.65
C LEU A 155 22.67 6.05 -9.45
N LEU A 156 23.32 5.13 -8.73
CA LEU A 156 23.93 3.92 -9.27
C LEU A 156 23.04 2.66 -9.18
N VAL A 157 21.77 2.84 -8.84
CA VAL A 157 20.80 1.76 -8.68
C VAL A 157 20.11 1.40 -10.00
N ASP A 158 19.39 0.26 -10.02
CA ASP A 158 18.62 -0.20 -11.19
C ASP A 158 17.45 0.72 -11.56
N ALA A 159 16.88 0.50 -12.74
CA ALA A 159 15.80 1.33 -13.30
C ALA A 159 14.55 1.36 -12.42
N GLU A 160 14.18 0.24 -11.78
CA GLU A 160 13.01 0.16 -10.90
C GLU A 160 13.23 0.99 -9.63
N THR A 161 14.37 0.81 -8.98
CA THR A 161 14.74 1.58 -7.79
C THR A 161 14.86 3.08 -8.11
N ARG A 162 15.38 3.44 -9.28
CA ARG A 162 15.45 4.83 -9.77
C ARG A 162 14.04 5.40 -9.99
N ARG A 163 13.12 4.63 -10.52
CA ARG A 163 11.71 5.00 -10.66
C ARG A 163 11.06 5.25 -9.30
N HIS A 164 11.33 4.39 -8.30
CA HIS A 164 10.85 4.60 -6.94
C HIS A 164 11.45 5.85 -6.30
N PHE A 165 12.73 6.10 -6.46
CA PHE A 165 13.36 7.34 -6.00
C PHE A 165 12.66 8.58 -6.55
N ALA A 166 12.42 8.64 -7.87
CA ALA A 166 11.73 9.75 -8.49
C ALA A 166 10.32 9.96 -7.90
N LEU A 167 9.59 8.86 -7.64
CA LEU A 167 8.29 8.92 -6.98
C LEU A 167 8.39 9.47 -5.54
N ARG A 168 9.40 9.04 -4.77
CA ARG A 168 9.60 9.52 -3.39
C ARG A 168 9.98 11.00 -3.32
N VAL A 169 10.83 11.47 -4.21
CA VAL A 169 11.14 12.90 -4.35
C VAL A 169 9.86 13.69 -4.64
N TYR A 170 9.04 13.22 -5.58
CA TYR A 170 7.74 13.84 -5.88
C TYR A 170 6.82 13.87 -4.65
N ASP A 171 6.68 12.76 -3.93
CA ASP A 171 5.83 12.65 -2.74
C ASP A 171 6.28 13.62 -1.64
N LEU A 172 7.59 13.77 -1.41
CA LEU A 172 8.14 14.68 -0.40
C LEU A 172 7.97 16.16 -0.79
N ILE A 173 8.03 16.50 -2.07
CA ILE A 173 7.68 17.82 -2.59
C ILE A 173 6.18 18.09 -2.36
N GLN A 174 5.33 17.09 -2.54
CA GLN A 174 3.90 17.22 -2.25
C GLN A 174 3.64 17.32 -0.75
N TYR A 175 4.40 16.56 0.06
CA TYR A 175 4.31 16.59 1.51
C TYR A 175 4.69 17.99 2.05
N GLU A 176 5.86 18.50 1.71
CA GLU A 176 6.34 19.81 2.20
C GLU A 176 6.77 20.73 1.03
N ASP A 177 8.03 20.65 0.60
CA ASP A 177 8.62 21.51 -0.44
C ASP A 177 9.85 20.86 -1.09
N LEU A 178 10.58 21.65 -1.91
CA LEU A 178 11.81 21.22 -2.58
C LEU A 178 12.96 21.02 -1.58
N ASP A 179 13.08 21.86 -0.56
CA ASP A 179 14.17 21.78 0.42
C ASP A 179 14.05 20.50 1.26
N TYR A 180 12.83 20.10 1.57
CA TYR A 180 12.56 18.84 2.26
C TYR A 180 12.92 17.62 1.40
N ALA A 181 12.64 17.68 0.11
CA ALA A 181 13.11 16.65 -0.83
C ALA A 181 14.64 16.64 -0.98
N ASP A 182 15.30 17.80 -0.93
CA ASP A 182 16.79 17.89 -0.94
C ASP A 182 17.41 17.25 0.31
N ARG A 183 16.76 17.37 1.49
CA ARG A 183 17.18 16.64 2.70
C ARG A 183 17.21 15.14 2.45
N TYR A 184 16.14 14.59 1.86
CA TYR A 184 16.06 13.17 1.49
C TYR A 184 17.16 12.77 0.48
N ILE A 185 17.33 13.54 -0.59
CA ILE A 185 18.33 13.25 -1.64
C ILE A 185 19.74 13.20 -1.05
N ARG A 186 20.10 14.16 -0.21
CA ARG A 186 21.42 14.18 0.46
C ARG A 186 21.67 12.94 1.31
N GLN A 187 20.66 12.48 2.09
CA GLN A 187 20.80 11.28 2.90
C GLN A 187 20.97 10.02 2.04
N VAL A 188 20.19 9.90 0.95
CA VAL A 188 20.32 8.77 0.01
C VAL A 188 21.71 8.74 -0.63
N LEU A 189 22.22 9.90 -1.08
CA LEU A 189 23.56 9.98 -1.68
C LEU A 189 24.67 9.68 -0.67
N ALA A 190 24.54 10.16 0.58
CA ALA A 190 25.51 9.88 1.63
C ALA A 190 25.61 8.37 1.94
N ILE A 191 24.48 7.66 1.92
CA ILE A 191 24.49 6.20 2.05
C ILE A 191 25.10 5.54 0.82
N GLN A 192 24.75 5.99 -0.41
CA GLN A 192 25.31 5.42 -1.64
C GLN A 192 26.84 5.56 -1.72
N GLU A 193 27.39 6.66 -1.23
CA GLU A 193 28.85 6.88 -1.20
C GLU A 193 29.58 5.86 -0.31
N GLN A 194 28.91 5.34 0.70
CA GLN A 194 29.46 4.37 1.65
C GLN A 194 29.02 2.93 1.35
N ASP A 195 28.05 2.74 0.43
CA ASP A 195 27.48 1.43 0.14
C ASP A 195 28.40 0.60 -0.76
N ALA A 196 28.22 -0.71 -0.72
CA ALA A 196 29.04 -1.69 -1.42
C ALA A 196 28.39 -2.11 -2.75
N PRO A 197 28.96 -1.69 -3.91
CA PRO A 197 28.44 -2.10 -5.23
C PRO A 197 28.42 -3.62 -5.43
N GLU A 198 29.39 -4.34 -4.85
CA GLU A 198 29.48 -5.80 -4.89
C GLU A 198 28.28 -6.49 -4.19
N HIS A 199 27.62 -5.82 -3.26
CA HIS A 199 26.40 -6.27 -2.62
C HIS A 199 25.13 -5.70 -3.28
N GLY A 200 25.25 -5.11 -4.46
CA GLY A 200 24.11 -4.59 -5.24
C GLY A 200 23.43 -3.38 -4.63
N LEU A 201 24.13 -2.58 -3.84
CA LEU A 201 23.64 -1.35 -3.20
C LEU A 201 22.35 -1.57 -2.38
N GLN A 202 22.28 -2.66 -1.60
CA GLN A 202 21.07 -3.02 -0.86
C GLN A 202 20.74 -2.00 0.24
N ALA A 203 21.75 -1.39 0.89
CA ALA A 203 21.57 -0.36 1.88
C ALA A 203 20.96 0.91 1.25
N THR A 204 21.47 1.35 0.12
CA THR A 204 20.93 2.48 -0.66
C THR A 204 19.49 2.23 -1.08
N ARG A 205 19.18 1.02 -1.57
CA ARG A 205 17.81 0.63 -1.92
C ARG A 205 16.89 0.70 -0.71
N ALA A 206 17.28 0.11 0.42
CA ALA A 206 16.51 0.17 1.65
C ALA A 206 16.20 1.62 2.06
N VAL A 207 17.21 2.50 2.03
CA VAL A 207 17.04 3.92 2.38
C VAL A 207 16.12 4.64 1.40
N ILE A 208 16.22 4.40 0.09
CA ILE A 208 15.31 4.99 -0.91
C ILE A 208 13.85 4.69 -0.57
N TYR A 209 13.54 3.46 -0.15
CA TYR A 209 12.17 3.07 0.20
C TYR A 209 11.74 3.56 1.58
N GLN A 210 12.60 3.41 2.58
CA GLN A 210 12.19 3.57 3.97
C GLN A 210 12.30 5.02 4.46
N LEU A 211 13.34 5.76 4.10
CA LEU A 211 13.52 7.14 4.56
C LEU A 211 12.36 8.04 4.12
N ALA A 212 11.94 7.95 2.86
CA ALA A 212 10.79 8.73 2.38
C ALA A 212 9.48 8.39 3.14
N LYS A 213 9.31 7.11 3.51
CA LYS A 213 8.16 6.64 4.31
C LYS A 213 8.20 7.16 5.75
N VAL A 214 9.40 7.24 6.33
CA VAL A 214 9.64 7.81 7.66
C VAL A 214 9.40 9.31 7.63
N MET A 215 9.95 10.03 6.65
CA MET A 215 9.82 11.48 6.50
C MET A 215 8.39 11.96 6.20
N ALA A 216 7.57 11.16 5.51
CA ALA A 216 6.20 11.52 5.17
C ALA A 216 5.21 11.13 6.28
N ILE A 217 5.12 11.92 7.34
CA ILE A 217 4.16 11.73 8.43
C ILE A 217 2.73 11.84 7.86
N LYS A 218 1.87 10.86 8.20
CA LYS A 218 0.46 10.87 7.81
C LYS A 218 -0.37 11.78 8.74
N ASP A 219 0.01 13.05 8.80
CA ASP A 219 -0.76 14.07 9.51
C ASP A 219 -2.06 14.43 8.76
N GLU A 220 -2.94 15.18 9.40
CA GLU A 220 -4.26 15.55 8.87
C GLU A 220 -4.16 16.36 7.57
N VAL A 221 -3.11 17.17 7.41
CA VAL A 221 -2.86 17.98 6.21
C VAL A 221 -2.47 17.08 5.05
N TYR A 222 -1.54 16.14 5.28
CA TYR A 222 -1.08 15.24 4.22
C TYR A 222 -2.14 14.20 3.86
N VAL A 223 -2.84 13.63 4.85
CA VAL A 223 -3.97 12.74 4.60
C VAL A 223 -5.05 13.45 3.78
N SER A 224 -5.40 14.70 4.13
CA SER A 224 -6.35 15.49 3.35
C SER A 224 -5.87 15.73 1.91
N HIS A 225 -4.56 15.94 1.70
CA HIS A 225 -3.97 16.03 0.37
C HIS A 225 -4.12 14.70 -0.40
N LEU A 226 -3.73 13.57 0.19
CA LEU A 226 -3.83 12.25 -0.44
C LEU A 226 -5.28 11.86 -0.82
N LEU A 227 -6.25 12.27 0.00
CA LEU A 227 -7.68 12.02 -0.25
C LEU A 227 -8.27 12.91 -1.33
N THR A 228 -7.64 14.05 -1.67
CA THR A 228 -8.18 15.05 -2.58
C THR A 228 -7.25 15.44 -3.73
N CYS A 229 -6.14 14.71 -3.92
CA CYS A 229 -5.20 14.93 -5.02
C CYS A 229 -5.76 14.43 -6.36
N LYS A 230 -5.23 14.97 -7.46
CA LYS A 230 -5.68 14.63 -8.82
C LYS A 230 -5.35 13.19 -9.21
N GLU A 231 -4.24 12.67 -8.70
CA GLU A 231 -3.82 11.27 -8.90
C GLU A 231 -4.84 10.29 -8.36
N LYS A 232 -5.37 10.55 -7.14
CA LYS A 232 -6.44 9.74 -6.58
C LYS A 232 -7.67 9.74 -7.48
N TYR A 233 -8.12 10.92 -7.92
CA TYR A 233 -9.29 11.01 -8.78
C TYR A 233 -9.07 10.33 -10.14
N ARG A 234 -7.87 10.44 -10.74
CA ARG A 234 -7.51 9.73 -11.98
C ARG A 234 -7.55 8.22 -11.77
N ARG A 235 -6.88 7.72 -10.73
CA ARG A 235 -6.87 6.30 -10.38
C ARG A 235 -8.28 5.76 -10.15
N ASP A 236 -9.11 6.49 -9.38
CA ASP A 236 -10.46 6.05 -9.07
C ASP A 236 -11.35 6.02 -10.34
N ARG A 237 -11.17 6.97 -11.27
CA ARG A 237 -11.87 6.92 -12.57
C ARG A 237 -11.50 5.67 -13.38
N ILE A 238 -10.22 5.33 -13.43
CA ILE A 238 -9.74 4.13 -14.12
C ILE A 238 -10.28 2.88 -13.40
N ARG A 239 -10.09 2.81 -12.08
CA ARG A 239 -10.51 1.68 -11.26
C ARG A 239 -11.99 1.33 -11.39
N TYR A 240 -12.84 2.34 -11.39
CA TYR A 240 -14.29 2.18 -11.46
C TYR A 240 -14.86 2.41 -12.86
N ASN A 241 -14.03 2.49 -13.89
CA ASN A 241 -14.41 2.72 -15.30
C ASN A 241 -15.39 3.89 -15.45
N ILE A 242 -15.10 5.03 -14.81
CA ILE A 242 -15.95 6.22 -14.82
C ILE A 242 -15.73 7.03 -16.06
N ASP A 243 -16.76 7.17 -16.88
CA ASP A 243 -16.77 8.03 -18.06
C ASP A 243 -17.76 9.21 -17.90
N PRO A 244 -17.26 10.44 -17.72
CA PRO A 244 -18.14 11.61 -17.62
C PRO A 244 -19.01 11.82 -18.86
N ALA A 245 -18.59 11.34 -20.06
CA ALA A 245 -19.39 11.45 -21.27
C ALA A 245 -20.66 10.59 -21.21
N ARG A 246 -20.63 9.49 -20.45
CA ARG A 246 -21.81 8.66 -20.15
C ARG A 246 -22.68 9.25 -19.04
N GLY A 247 -22.28 10.36 -18.41
CA GLY A 247 -22.95 10.96 -17.27
C GLY A 247 -22.54 10.38 -15.92
N ASP A 248 -21.50 9.52 -15.87
CA ASP A 248 -21.01 8.90 -14.65
C ASP A 248 -20.42 9.93 -13.68
N ARG A 249 -20.67 9.76 -12.39
CA ARG A 249 -20.16 10.66 -11.34
C ARG A 249 -19.75 9.90 -10.09
N ILE A 250 -18.59 10.23 -9.53
CA ILE A 250 -18.18 9.77 -8.21
C ILE A 250 -18.49 10.86 -7.18
N ARG A 251 -19.15 10.49 -6.10
CA ARG A 251 -19.33 11.33 -4.92
C ARG A 251 -18.50 10.77 -3.78
N TYR A 252 -17.53 11.54 -3.29
CA TYR A 252 -16.69 11.14 -2.18
C TYR A 252 -17.31 11.56 -0.84
N ARG A 253 -17.26 10.64 0.13
CA ARG A 253 -17.52 10.89 1.54
C ARG A 253 -16.37 10.29 2.33
N HIS A 254 -15.71 11.12 3.12
CA HIS A 254 -14.55 10.72 3.91
C HIS A 254 -14.95 10.64 5.37
N PHE A 255 -14.78 9.46 5.96
CA PHE A 255 -14.98 9.24 7.40
C PHE A 255 -13.64 9.53 8.09
N ASN A 256 -13.64 10.50 8.99
CA ASN A 256 -12.48 10.89 9.76
C ASN A 256 -12.82 10.82 11.25
N ARG A 257 -11.90 10.27 12.02
CA ARG A 257 -11.92 10.28 13.49
C ARG A 257 -10.70 11.03 13.99
N PRO A 258 -10.67 12.38 13.90
CA PRO A 258 -9.55 13.13 14.40
C PRO A 258 -9.44 12.93 15.92
N HIS A 259 -8.21 12.68 16.38
CA HIS A 259 -7.90 12.64 17.79
C HIS A 259 -7.53 14.04 18.25
N ILE A 260 -8.44 14.71 18.95
CA ILE A 260 -8.27 16.08 19.43
C ILE A 260 -8.10 16.01 20.95
N ARG A 261 -6.92 16.38 21.45
CA ARG A 261 -6.68 16.52 22.88
C ARG A 261 -6.91 17.98 23.29
N LEU A 262 -7.97 18.20 24.05
CA LEU A 262 -8.34 19.53 24.52
C LEU A 262 -8.53 19.50 26.05
N PHE A 263 -7.85 20.43 26.76
CA PHE A 263 -7.92 20.52 28.22
C PHE A 263 -7.68 19.19 28.96
N GLY A 264 -6.73 18.37 28.47
CA GLY A 264 -6.40 17.07 29.07
C GLY A 264 -7.41 15.95 28.79
N ARG A 265 -8.44 16.19 27.97
CA ARG A 265 -9.42 15.19 27.54
C ARG A 265 -9.26 14.86 26.06
N ASP A 266 -9.37 13.60 25.74
CA ASP A 266 -9.32 13.09 24.39
C ASP A 266 -10.72 13.06 23.76
N TYR A 267 -10.89 13.75 22.65
CA TYR A 267 -12.10 13.77 21.87
C TYR A 267 -11.85 13.05 20.54
N ARG A 268 -12.72 12.11 20.19
CA ARG A 268 -12.67 11.36 18.91
C ARG A 268 -14.00 11.48 18.18
N PRO A 269 -14.33 12.68 17.64
CA PRO A 269 -15.60 12.84 16.93
C PRO A 269 -15.60 12.09 15.60
N ASP A 270 -16.72 11.42 15.29
CA ASP A 270 -16.94 10.84 13.97
C ASP A 270 -17.38 11.94 12.99
N LEU A 271 -16.48 12.35 12.12
CA LEU A 271 -16.74 13.38 11.14
C LEU A 271 -16.87 12.76 9.75
N THR A 272 -18.00 13.03 9.09
CA THR A 272 -18.16 12.74 7.66
C THR A 272 -17.99 14.02 6.86
N LEU A 273 -16.89 14.11 6.11
CA LEU A 273 -16.54 15.29 5.34
C LEU A 273 -16.59 15.00 3.84
N GLY A 274 -16.99 15.99 3.06
CA GLY A 274 -16.80 15.99 1.61
C GLY A 274 -15.41 16.50 1.22
N ASP A 275 -15.13 16.55 -0.09
CA ASP A 275 -13.85 17.00 -0.63
C ASP A 275 -13.49 18.47 -0.31
N ARG A 276 -14.48 19.37 -0.25
CA ARG A 276 -14.24 20.82 -0.11
C ARG A 276 -13.47 21.18 1.17
N PRO A 277 -13.91 20.78 2.38
CA PRO A 277 -13.17 21.07 3.61
C PRO A 277 -11.80 20.38 3.61
N LEU A 278 -11.66 19.15 3.09
CA LEU A 278 -10.37 18.50 3.02
C LEU A 278 -9.38 19.20 2.08
N LYS A 279 -9.84 19.73 0.94
CA LYS A 279 -9.02 20.57 0.05
C LYS A 279 -8.52 21.85 0.73
N LEU A 280 -9.29 22.41 1.66
CA LEU A 280 -8.85 23.55 2.45
C LEU A 280 -7.75 23.12 3.43
N VAL A 281 -7.98 22.06 4.20
CA VAL A 281 -6.97 21.51 5.14
C VAL A 281 -5.68 21.14 4.41
N ALA A 282 -5.76 20.50 3.25
CA ALA A 282 -4.60 20.14 2.42
C ALA A 282 -3.71 21.34 2.01
N ARG A 283 -4.25 22.56 2.02
CA ARG A 283 -3.49 23.79 1.73
C ARG A 283 -2.81 24.38 2.95
N MET A 284 -3.13 23.90 4.14
CA MET A 284 -2.67 24.48 5.41
C MET A 284 -1.33 23.90 5.86
N LYS A 285 -0.38 23.68 4.94
CA LYS A 285 0.97 23.17 5.25
C LYS A 285 1.72 24.01 6.28
N PHE A 286 1.45 25.33 6.32
CA PHE A 286 2.04 26.24 7.29
C PHE A 286 1.73 25.85 8.75
N LEU A 287 0.62 25.15 9.00
CA LEU A 287 0.27 24.67 10.35
C LEU A 287 1.32 23.70 10.89
N ARG A 288 1.97 22.91 10.03
CA ARG A 288 3.08 22.04 10.46
C ARG A 288 4.18 22.84 11.12
N ARG A 289 4.54 23.99 10.56
CA ARG A 289 5.59 24.86 11.07
C ARG A 289 5.19 25.57 12.38
N LEU A 290 3.91 25.91 12.53
CA LEU A 290 3.39 26.58 13.73
C LEU A 290 3.13 25.60 14.89
N CYS A 291 2.61 24.40 14.61
CA CYS A 291 2.20 23.43 15.63
C CYS A 291 3.25 22.36 15.89
N THR A 292 4.46 22.51 15.34
CA THR A 292 5.54 21.54 15.34
C THR A 292 5.96 21.01 16.73
N PRO A 293 6.01 21.79 17.83
CA PRO A 293 6.61 21.30 19.07
C PRO A 293 5.84 20.16 19.76
N TRP A 294 4.55 20.00 19.49
CA TRP A 294 3.67 19.08 20.22
C TRP A 294 2.74 18.23 19.33
N TRP A 295 2.61 18.59 18.05
CA TRP A 295 1.82 17.82 17.08
C TRP A 295 2.70 16.81 16.36
N HIS A 296 2.35 15.52 16.43
CA HIS A 296 3.13 14.41 15.86
C HIS A 296 4.59 14.38 16.36
N ARG A 297 4.81 14.60 17.64
CA ARG A 297 6.15 14.66 18.22
C ARG A 297 6.89 13.34 18.07
N GLU A 298 6.23 12.24 18.42
CA GLU A 298 6.81 10.90 18.37
C GLU A 298 7.28 10.53 16.96
N GLU A 299 6.48 10.86 15.94
CA GLU A 299 6.87 10.60 14.54
C GLU A 299 8.05 11.47 14.10
N ARG A 300 8.20 12.69 14.62
CA ARG A 300 9.38 13.53 14.31
C ARG A 300 10.62 13.05 15.03
N ASP A 301 10.49 12.70 16.29
CA ASP A 301 11.59 12.11 17.06
C ASP A 301 12.09 10.84 16.37
N PHE A 302 11.17 10.07 15.75
CA PHE A 302 11.52 8.90 14.95
C PHE A 302 12.22 9.25 13.63
N ILE A 303 11.87 10.35 12.95
CA ILE A 303 12.60 10.84 11.77
C ILE A 303 14.04 11.18 12.17
N ASP A 304 14.20 11.97 13.23
CA ASP A 304 15.52 12.41 13.69
C ASP A 304 16.38 11.22 14.15
N TRP A 305 15.78 10.25 14.83
CA TRP A 305 16.46 9.00 15.18
C TRP A 305 16.93 8.23 13.93
N TYR A 306 16.03 8.04 12.96
CA TYR A 306 16.38 7.27 11.75
C TYR A 306 17.46 7.97 10.92
N GLU A 307 17.44 9.29 10.80
CA GLU A 307 18.49 10.04 10.14
C GLU A 307 19.83 9.98 10.92
N ASN A 308 19.80 10.02 12.24
CA ASN A 308 21.00 9.78 13.05
C ASN A 308 21.55 8.37 12.86
N LEU A 309 20.66 7.38 12.70
CA LEU A 309 21.05 6.00 12.41
C LEU A 309 21.73 5.90 11.04
N LEU A 310 21.24 6.60 10.00
CA LEU A 310 21.89 6.67 8.69
C LEU A 310 23.32 7.22 8.79
N GLY A 311 23.55 8.22 9.65
CA GLY A 311 24.87 8.80 9.89
C GLY A 311 25.89 7.83 10.56
N GLN A 312 25.42 6.72 11.13
CA GLN A 312 26.25 5.69 11.77
C GLN A 312 26.55 4.50 10.82
N PHE A 313 26.00 4.52 9.61
CA PHE A 313 26.15 3.41 8.67
C PHE A 313 27.63 3.15 8.36
N THR A 314 28.08 1.95 8.66
CA THR A 314 29.42 1.43 8.34
C THR A 314 29.32 -0.07 8.06
N HIS A 315 30.19 -0.62 7.22
CA HIS A 315 30.13 -2.04 6.88
C HIS A 315 31.55 -2.65 6.71
N PRO A 316 32.34 -2.75 7.76
CA PRO A 316 33.71 -3.30 7.66
C PRO A 316 33.73 -4.81 7.29
N SER A 317 32.59 -5.51 7.39
CA SER A 317 32.46 -6.92 6.99
C SER A 317 31.12 -7.20 6.30
N ALA A 318 31.03 -8.30 5.53
CA ALA A 318 29.80 -8.72 4.88
C ALA A 318 28.67 -9.04 5.89
N VAL A 319 29.00 -9.54 7.06
CA VAL A 319 28.01 -9.83 8.13
C VAL A 319 27.43 -8.53 8.67
N GLU A 320 28.27 -7.55 8.97
CA GLU A 320 27.83 -6.24 9.46
C GLU A 320 27.06 -5.49 8.37
N TYR A 321 27.43 -5.65 7.10
CA TYR A 321 26.63 -5.10 5.99
C TYR A 321 25.21 -5.64 5.99
N GLN A 322 25.01 -6.96 6.10
CA GLN A 322 23.67 -7.55 6.13
C GLN A 322 22.87 -7.12 7.37
N THR A 323 23.54 -6.99 8.51
CA THR A 323 22.92 -6.44 9.73
C THR A 323 22.42 -5.01 9.49
N TRP A 324 23.26 -4.16 8.87
CA TRP A 324 22.85 -2.79 8.54
C TRP A 324 21.69 -2.75 7.54
N VAL A 325 21.67 -3.59 6.51
CA VAL A 325 20.56 -3.67 5.57
C VAL A 325 19.25 -4.02 6.29
N GLN A 326 19.31 -4.95 7.27
CA GLN A 326 18.14 -5.27 8.10
C GLN A 326 17.70 -4.07 8.95
N VAL A 327 18.64 -3.41 9.62
CA VAL A 327 18.36 -2.22 10.45
C VAL A 327 17.73 -1.10 9.62
N LEU A 328 18.29 -0.79 8.45
CA LEU A 328 17.77 0.23 7.54
C LEU A 328 16.39 -0.13 6.95
N SER A 329 16.02 -1.41 6.96
CA SER A 329 14.73 -1.90 6.48
C SER A 329 13.64 -1.93 7.55
N LEU A 330 13.96 -1.78 8.84
CA LEU A 330 12.99 -1.86 9.95
C LEU A 330 11.73 -0.98 9.78
N PRO A 331 11.79 0.24 9.20
CA PRO A 331 10.59 1.02 8.99
C PRO A 331 9.56 0.38 8.04
N GLU A 332 9.90 -0.72 7.35
CA GLU A 332 8.94 -1.44 6.50
C GLU A 332 7.74 -1.96 7.30
N GLU A 333 7.97 -2.41 8.52
CA GLU A 333 6.94 -2.96 9.41
C GLU A 333 6.07 -1.89 10.07
N ILE A 334 6.48 -0.60 10.01
CA ILE A 334 5.76 0.50 10.63
C ILE A 334 4.56 0.88 9.76
N ARG A 335 3.42 0.26 10.04
CA ARG A 335 2.13 0.51 9.36
C ARG A 335 1.09 0.95 10.37
N GLY A 336 0.01 1.58 9.89
CA GLY A 336 -1.12 2.01 10.72
C GLY A 336 -1.08 3.49 11.09
N TYR A 337 -1.99 3.90 11.98
CA TYR A 337 -2.12 5.23 12.57
C TYR A 337 -1.66 5.21 14.03
N ARG A 338 -1.39 6.35 14.61
CA ARG A 338 -0.84 6.64 15.94
C ARG A 338 -0.81 5.47 16.92
N ASP A 339 -1.96 5.02 17.40
CA ASP A 339 -2.08 3.98 18.44
C ASP A 339 -1.48 2.63 18.01
N ILE A 340 -1.40 2.38 16.69
CA ILE A 340 -0.80 1.18 16.09
C ILE A 340 0.65 1.47 15.67
N ARG A 341 0.92 2.68 15.17
CA ARG A 341 2.21 3.07 14.61
C ARG A 341 3.26 3.29 15.69
N ILE A 342 2.92 3.96 16.80
CA ILE A 342 3.87 4.31 17.87
C ILE A 342 4.51 3.06 18.48
N PRO A 343 3.76 2.01 18.91
CA PRO A 343 4.38 0.79 19.43
C PRO A 343 5.32 0.09 18.43
N LYS A 344 5.03 0.19 17.12
CA LYS A 344 5.90 -0.37 16.08
C LYS A 344 7.17 0.47 15.87
N MET A 345 7.10 1.77 16.09
CA MET A 345 8.28 2.64 16.09
C MET A 345 9.21 2.32 17.27
N ASP A 346 8.64 2.13 18.46
CA ASP A 346 9.38 1.72 19.65
C ASP A 346 10.02 0.32 19.48
N ALA A 347 9.27 -0.61 18.89
CA ALA A 347 9.79 -1.94 18.56
C ALA A 347 10.94 -1.88 17.53
N ALA A 348 10.84 -1.00 16.53
CA ALA A 348 11.92 -0.79 15.55
C ALA A 348 13.19 -0.19 16.20
N HIS A 349 13.05 0.77 17.14
CA HIS A 349 14.15 1.28 17.94
C HIS A 349 14.86 0.16 18.68
N LYS A 350 14.10 -0.60 19.47
CA LYS A 350 14.64 -1.71 20.27
C LYS A 350 15.32 -2.75 19.38
N ARG A 351 14.69 -3.12 18.25
CA ARG A 351 15.26 -4.10 17.34
C ARG A 351 16.54 -3.62 16.66
N ALA A 352 16.64 -2.33 16.33
CA ALA A 352 17.88 -1.75 15.82
C ALA A 352 19.02 -1.83 16.83
N GLU A 353 18.76 -1.51 18.11
CA GLU A 353 19.74 -1.64 19.19
C GLU A 353 20.20 -3.07 19.38
N GLU A 354 19.27 -4.04 19.38
CA GLU A 354 19.57 -5.47 19.48
C GLU A 354 20.49 -5.94 18.35
N LEU A 355 20.17 -5.59 17.12
CA LEU A 355 20.94 -5.98 15.95
C LEU A 355 22.34 -5.36 15.96
N LEU A 356 22.46 -4.07 16.29
CA LEU A 356 23.73 -3.36 16.28
C LEU A 356 24.64 -3.71 17.48
N THR A 357 24.07 -4.08 18.63
CA THR A 357 24.85 -4.46 19.82
C THR A 357 25.20 -5.94 19.86
N GLY A 358 24.69 -6.76 18.94
CA GLY A 358 24.88 -8.21 18.95
C GLY A 358 24.20 -8.92 20.13
N ARG A 359 23.35 -8.20 20.87
CA ARG A 359 22.54 -8.78 21.93
C ARG A 359 21.27 -9.35 21.31
N GLU A 360 21.32 -10.61 20.89
CA GLU A 360 20.07 -11.39 20.79
C GLU A 360 19.48 -11.43 22.21
N ILE A 361 18.39 -10.69 22.41
CA ILE A 361 17.55 -10.97 23.57
C ILE A 361 17.02 -12.37 23.30
N ALA A 362 17.44 -13.35 24.11
CA ALA A 362 16.90 -14.69 24.09
C ALA A 362 15.38 -14.54 24.06
N ALA A 363 14.75 -15.03 23.01
CA ALA A 363 13.30 -15.01 22.88
C ALA A 363 12.73 -15.59 24.16
N ASP A 364 11.88 -14.84 24.85
CA ASP A 364 11.24 -15.32 26.09
C ASP A 364 10.47 -16.61 25.77
N PRO A 365 10.88 -17.76 26.26
CA PRO A 365 10.27 -19.06 25.95
C PRO A 365 8.81 -19.14 26.43
N THR A 366 8.35 -18.20 27.25
CA THR A 366 6.99 -18.18 27.80
C THR A 366 5.93 -17.72 26.78
N LEU A 367 6.31 -17.11 25.66
CA LEU A 367 5.37 -16.69 24.62
C LEU A 367 5.04 -17.78 23.58
N LEU A 368 5.66 -18.97 23.68
CA LEU A 368 5.40 -20.11 22.78
C LEU A 368 4.53 -21.21 23.40
N GLN A 369 4.06 -21.06 24.62
CA GLN A 369 3.06 -21.95 25.20
C GLN A 369 1.65 -21.42 24.89
N ILE A 370 1.20 -21.64 23.66
CA ILE A 370 -0.24 -21.71 23.38
C ILE A 370 -0.70 -23.04 23.98
N ASP A 371 -1.32 -22.98 25.14
CA ASP A 371 -2.03 -24.10 25.76
C ASP A 371 -2.99 -24.73 24.75
N ASN A 372 -2.65 -25.93 24.35
CA ASN A 372 -3.53 -26.80 23.57
C ASN A 372 -4.58 -27.35 24.58
N PRO A 373 -5.87 -26.94 24.55
CA PRO A 373 -6.84 -27.54 25.45
C PRO A 373 -7.03 -29.00 25.02
N SER A 374 -6.50 -29.88 25.86
CA SER A 374 -6.70 -31.31 25.80
C SER A 374 -8.19 -31.64 25.66
N VAL A 375 -8.54 -32.25 24.52
CA VAL A 375 -9.80 -32.94 24.33
C VAL A 375 -9.83 -34.13 25.30
N THR A 376 -10.50 -34.00 26.43
CA THR A 376 -10.91 -35.14 27.23
C THR A 376 -12.20 -35.68 26.69
N SER A 377 -12.09 -36.87 26.09
CA SER A 377 -13.18 -37.76 25.78
C SER A 377 -13.86 -38.23 27.08
N THR A 378 -15.14 -38.01 27.19
CA THR A 378 -16.16 -38.94 27.77
C THR A 378 -17.51 -38.71 27.08
#